data_c475852ea6ce76d9edfd1d255efee751
#
_entry.id   c475852ea6ce76d9edfd1d255efee751
#
_cell.length_a   1.000
_cell.length_b   1.000
_cell.length_c   1.000
_cell.angle_alpha   90.00
_cell.angle_beta   90.00
_cell.angle_gamma   90.00
#
_symmetry.space_group_name_H-M   'P 1'
#
loop_
_entity.id
_entity.type
_entity.pdbx_description
1 polymer ?
#
loop_
_entity_poly.entity_id
_entity_poly.type
_entity_poly.pdbx_seq_one_letter_code
_entity_poly.pdbx_strand_id
1 'polypeptide(L)'
;MRYNEIITELKMNPSHLTKFGQTTGNTILAGFEAEIILNDVLETKEEPDYDFDAKIDWRVDFDDLNRFFNPNGYRHFTGLADVEEEFNDWQKEEVETYINYNYSDTVHHLADKHNETLENDEDHLPVSEFEDEAREICEKAAEQKLDLSLHEFLSTKKINEYSDLAEYYNIDWPHMRVIDPDGYDYDVAVDYGVRLGKILNKRIEVNNRYHGGRYPNTYHIEPDQSLVPDDEKDMAIEIVSYPMPLPEMISDLEKTMKWIDTYGYTNQSTGLHINMSIPNSGKIDYTKLVLFLGDQHVLTQFDRSANEYAASAFDLLRDDTKATGDTAFIHLKSGLLDIAGQAIRERNSNKYTSVNMHDTYVEFRSMGGDYVGMWSEIKNNILRFAQALHVACDPELERKEYTLKLYKLLQNSAGSTSDIIKVFSLYSAGDWSKDKLRQYLKNRADQRKEDNRPF
;
A
#
# COMPACT_ATOMS: atom_id res chain seq x y z
N MET A 1 39.37 7.05 -10.36
CA MET A 1 38.47 8.19 -10.48
C MET A 1 37.41 8.07 -9.41
N ARG A 2 37.27 9.04 -8.52
CA ARG A 2 36.20 8.99 -7.55
C ARG A 2 34.88 9.31 -8.26
N TYR A 3 33.86 8.54 -8.05
CA TYR A 3 32.54 8.63 -8.70
C TYR A 3 31.92 10.05 -8.65
N ASN A 4 32.22 10.79 -7.57
CA ASN A 4 31.81 12.19 -7.37
C ASN A 4 32.28 13.16 -8.47
N GLU A 5 33.35 12.82 -9.23
CA GLU A 5 33.85 13.66 -10.30
C GLU A 5 33.08 13.51 -11.62
N ILE A 6 32.36 12.40 -11.77
CA ILE A 6 31.53 12.15 -12.97
C ILE A 6 30.18 12.85 -12.87
N ILE A 7 29.65 13.00 -11.65
CA ILE A 7 28.35 13.62 -11.38
C ILE A 7 28.47 15.16 -11.35
N THR A 8 29.59 15.68 -10.95
CA THR A 8 29.83 17.15 -10.98
C THR A 8 29.92 17.75 -12.39
N GLU A 9 30.09 16.92 -13.42
CA GLU A 9 30.03 17.38 -14.83
C GLU A 9 28.58 17.51 -15.35
N LEU A 10 27.63 16.80 -14.78
CA LEU A 10 26.21 17.14 -14.87
C LEU A 10 25.92 18.24 -13.84
N LYS A 11 26.53 19.39 -13.99
CA LYS A 11 26.03 20.63 -13.38
C LYS A 11 24.66 20.88 -14.00
N MET A 12 23.68 20.18 -13.49
CA MET A 12 22.29 20.53 -13.75
C MET A 12 22.10 21.93 -13.17
N ASN A 13 22.15 22.91 -14.03
CA ASN A 13 21.86 24.25 -13.64
C ASN A 13 20.48 24.27 -13.03
N PRO A 14 20.28 24.69 -11.77
CA PRO A 14 18.97 24.77 -11.15
C PRO A 14 17.93 25.49 -12.03
N SER A 15 18.38 26.43 -12.88
CA SER A 15 17.53 27.08 -13.87
C SER A 15 17.04 26.14 -14.98
N HIS A 16 17.79 25.10 -15.32
CA HIS A 16 17.36 24.09 -16.28
C HIS A 16 16.34 23.13 -15.65
N LEU A 17 16.49 22.78 -14.38
CA LEU A 17 15.50 22.01 -13.64
C LEU A 17 14.19 22.78 -13.47
N THR A 18 14.27 24.08 -13.21
CA THR A 18 13.08 24.94 -13.12
C THR A 18 12.41 25.09 -14.48
N LYS A 19 13.17 25.24 -15.56
CA LYS A 19 12.65 25.25 -16.94
C LYS A 19 12.08 23.90 -17.34
N PHE A 20 12.73 22.80 -16.98
CA PHE A 20 12.27 21.45 -17.23
C PHE A 20 10.96 21.18 -16.49
N GLY A 21 10.86 21.54 -15.23
CA GLY A 21 9.61 21.45 -14.45
C GLY A 21 8.46 22.29 -15.06
N GLN A 22 8.76 23.43 -15.66
CA GLN A 22 7.76 24.30 -16.30
C GLN A 22 7.35 23.84 -17.71
N THR A 23 8.26 23.26 -18.48
CA THR A 23 8.02 22.93 -19.91
C THR A 23 7.68 21.45 -20.14
N THR A 24 8.22 20.54 -19.32
CA THR A 24 8.05 19.10 -19.45
C THR A 24 7.35 18.47 -18.25
N GLY A 25 7.30 19.14 -17.10
CA GLY A 25 6.66 18.64 -15.88
C GLY A 25 5.19 18.28 -16.04
N ASN A 26 4.48 18.97 -16.95
CA ASN A 26 3.09 18.64 -17.25
C ASN A 26 2.90 17.34 -18.06
N THR A 27 3.96 16.80 -18.62
CA THR A 27 3.94 15.52 -19.35
C THR A 27 4.40 14.34 -18.49
N ILE A 28 5.01 14.59 -17.34
CA ILE A 28 5.39 13.55 -16.40
C ILE A 28 4.30 13.38 -15.37
N LEU A 29 3.76 12.18 -15.28
CA LEU A 29 2.93 11.76 -14.16
C LEU A 29 3.82 11.12 -13.11
N ALA A 30 3.62 11.52 -11.86
CA ALA A 30 4.38 11.01 -10.73
C ALA A 30 3.48 10.71 -9.54
N GLY A 31 3.87 9.72 -8.76
CA GLY A 31 3.31 9.38 -7.46
C GLY A 31 4.42 9.06 -6.48
N PHE A 32 4.09 8.92 -5.21
CA PHE A 32 5.02 8.50 -4.17
C PHE A 32 4.41 7.44 -3.27
N GLU A 33 5.27 6.65 -2.69
CA GLU A 33 5.01 5.74 -1.57
C GLU A 33 5.96 6.17 -0.45
N ALA A 34 5.40 6.63 0.67
CA ALA A 34 6.15 7.12 1.81
C ALA A 34 5.93 6.20 3.00
N GLU A 35 6.95 5.43 3.34
CA GLU A 35 6.99 4.58 4.52
C GLU A 35 7.37 5.43 5.73
N ILE A 36 6.53 5.40 6.76
CA ILE A 36 6.67 6.24 7.95
C ILE A 36 6.26 5.52 9.22
N ILE A 37 6.64 6.09 10.35
CA ILE A 37 6.25 5.61 11.67
C ILE A 37 5.54 6.75 12.41
N LEU A 38 4.28 6.52 12.81
CA LEU A 38 3.53 7.44 13.64
C LEU A 38 3.95 7.28 15.10
N ASN A 39 4.19 8.41 15.75
CA ASN A 39 4.85 8.47 17.05
C ASN A 39 3.84 8.40 18.20
N ASP A 40 4.04 7.52 19.16
CA ASP A 40 3.29 7.39 20.42
C ASP A 40 1.75 7.37 20.23
N VAL A 41 1.30 6.66 19.20
CA VAL A 41 -0.12 6.61 18.83
C VAL A 41 -0.85 5.40 19.38
N LEU A 42 -0.09 4.36 19.73
CA LEU A 42 -0.62 3.17 20.37
C LEU A 42 -0.56 3.40 21.89
N GLU A 43 -1.61 4.00 22.47
CA GLU A 43 -1.67 4.11 23.92
C GLU A 43 -1.62 2.73 24.57
N THR A 44 -0.67 2.50 25.46
CA THR A 44 -0.81 1.46 26.48
C THR A 44 -1.86 1.98 27.47
N LYS A 45 -3.13 1.69 27.24
CA LYS A 45 -4.14 1.85 28.28
C LYS A 45 -3.74 0.87 29.37
N GLU A 46 -3.64 1.37 30.62
CA GLU A 46 -3.70 0.47 31.79
C GLU A 46 -4.89 -0.45 31.52
N GLU A 47 -4.65 -1.75 31.51
CA GLU A 47 -5.72 -2.74 31.32
C GLU A 47 -6.79 -2.43 32.36
N PRO A 48 -8.01 -2.07 31.97
CA PRO A 48 -9.08 -1.96 32.93
C PRO A 48 -9.20 -3.35 33.56
N ASP A 49 -9.30 -3.40 34.88
CA ASP A 49 -9.47 -4.64 35.65
C ASP A 49 -10.87 -5.19 35.34
N TYR A 50 -10.99 -5.84 34.18
CA TYR A 50 -12.23 -6.48 33.73
C TYR A 50 -12.39 -7.81 34.46
N ASP A 51 -13.47 -7.93 35.21
CA ASP A 51 -13.89 -9.21 35.79
C ASP A 51 -14.58 -10.06 34.69
N PHE A 52 -13.77 -10.82 33.95
CA PHE A 52 -14.24 -11.69 32.88
C PHE A 52 -15.09 -12.87 33.37
N ASP A 53 -14.92 -13.21 34.64
CA ASP A 53 -15.71 -14.24 35.31
C ASP A 53 -16.98 -13.63 35.93
N ALA A 54 -17.22 -12.33 35.67
CA ALA A 54 -18.47 -11.69 36.07
C ALA A 54 -19.64 -12.35 35.36
N LYS A 55 -20.70 -12.58 36.14
CA LYS A 55 -21.96 -13.12 35.60
C LYS A 55 -22.68 -12.10 34.76
N ILE A 56 -23.22 -12.56 33.64
CA ILE A 56 -24.07 -11.77 32.77
C ILE A 56 -25.38 -11.45 33.52
N ASP A 57 -25.72 -10.16 33.65
CA ASP A 57 -26.94 -9.70 34.32
C ASP A 57 -28.19 -10.18 33.54
N TRP A 58 -29.26 -10.51 34.25
CA TRP A 58 -30.51 -10.96 33.63
C TRP A 58 -31.21 -9.88 32.76
N ARG A 59 -30.77 -8.63 32.85
CA ARG A 59 -31.26 -7.50 32.05
C ARG A 59 -30.30 -7.14 30.92
N VAL A 60 -29.29 -7.95 30.66
CA VAL A 60 -28.29 -7.68 29.63
C VAL A 60 -28.96 -7.46 28.27
N ASP A 61 -28.51 -6.45 27.56
CA ASP A 61 -28.83 -6.19 26.17
C ASP A 61 -27.57 -6.14 25.30
N PHE A 62 -27.72 -5.95 23.99
CA PHE A 62 -26.58 -5.86 23.08
C PHE A 62 -25.75 -4.60 23.30
N ASP A 63 -26.32 -3.51 23.81
CA ASP A 63 -25.58 -2.30 24.18
C ASP A 63 -24.69 -2.57 25.39
N ASP A 64 -25.14 -3.37 26.34
CA ASP A 64 -24.34 -3.81 27.48
C ASP A 64 -23.19 -4.73 27.07
N LEU A 65 -23.47 -5.71 26.20
CA LEU A 65 -22.43 -6.59 25.65
C LEU A 65 -21.43 -5.79 24.83
N ASN A 66 -21.91 -4.85 24.00
CA ASN A 66 -21.03 -4.02 23.20
C ASN A 66 -20.17 -3.11 24.08
N ARG A 67 -20.72 -2.53 25.15
CA ARG A 67 -19.94 -1.76 26.12
C ARG A 67 -18.88 -2.60 26.83
N PHE A 68 -19.19 -3.86 27.11
CA PHE A 68 -18.23 -4.76 27.76
C PHE A 68 -17.12 -5.19 26.81
N PHE A 69 -17.45 -5.68 25.62
CA PHE A 69 -16.48 -6.21 24.65
C PHE A 69 -15.83 -5.13 23.75
N ASN A 70 -16.44 -3.94 23.65
CA ASN A 70 -15.94 -2.81 22.87
C ASN A 70 -15.96 -1.51 23.67
N PRO A 71 -15.28 -1.43 24.83
CA PRO A 71 -15.31 -0.27 25.73
C PRO A 71 -14.75 1.00 25.09
N ASN A 72 -13.94 0.88 24.06
CA ASN A 72 -13.33 1.97 23.32
C ASN A 72 -14.20 2.45 22.14
N GLY A 73 -15.31 1.77 21.85
CA GLY A 73 -16.25 2.16 20.79
C GLY A 73 -15.67 2.05 19.38
N TYR A 74 -14.86 1.02 19.11
CA TYR A 74 -14.32 0.78 17.77
C TYR A 74 -15.45 0.52 16.77
N ARG A 75 -15.54 1.33 15.71
CA ARG A 75 -16.61 1.29 14.71
C ARG A 75 -16.71 -0.01 13.91
N HIS A 76 -15.66 -0.81 13.91
CA HIS A 76 -15.54 -2.04 13.15
C HIS A 76 -15.53 -3.29 14.03
N PHE A 77 -15.88 -3.14 15.31
CA PHE A 77 -16.07 -4.30 16.17
C PHE A 77 -17.28 -5.10 15.70
N THR A 78 -17.05 -6.28 15.20
CA THR A 78 -18.09 -7.20 14.67
C THR A 78 -18.24 -8.47 15.51
N GLY A 79 -17.55 -8.54 16.65
CA GLY A 79 -17.49 -9.74 17.47
C GLY A 79 -18.82 -10.23 18.02
N LEU A 80 -19.85 -9.35 18.07
CA LEU A 80 -21.20 -9.72 18.50
C LEU A 80 -22.17 -10.07 17.36
N ALA A 81 -21.74 -9.98 16.09
CA ALA A 81 -22.63 -10.19 14.95
C ALA A 81 -23.24 -11.58 14.92
N ASP A 82 -22.45 -12.60 15.21
CA ASP A 82 -22.90 -14.00 15.24
C ASP A 82 -23.87 -14.23 16.42
N VAL A 83 -23.65 -13.56 17.57
CA VAL A 83 -24.54 -13.61 18.74
C VAL A 83 -25.89 -13.01 18.37
N GLU A 84 -25.91 -11.86 17.70
CA GLU A 84 -27.11 -11.14 17.29
C GLU A 84 -27.91 -11.95 16.25
N GLU A 85 -27.24 -12.55 15.28
CA GLU A 85 -27.88 -13.39 14.26
C GLU A 85 -28.52 -14.61 14.89
N GLU A 86 -27.80 -15.37 15.72
CA GLU A 86 -28.34 -16.54 16.38
C GLU A 86 -29.46 -16.21 17.39
N PHE A 87 -29.36 -15.08 18.08
CA PHE A 87 -30.41 -14.61 18.98
C PHE A 87 -31.72 -14.32 18.24
N ASN A 88 -31.61 -13.57 17.12
CA ASN A 88 -32.81 -13.28 16.31
C ASN A 88 -33.46 -14.54 15.73
N ASP A 89 -32.67 -15.53 15.35
CA ASP A 89 -33.21 -16.80 14.84
C ASP A 89 -33.84 -17.65 15.95
N TRP A 90 -33.21 -17.68 17.14
CA TRP A 90 -33.78 -18.33 18.31
C TRP A 90 -35.14 -17.72 18.71
N GLN A 91 -35.26 -16.38 18.75
CA GLN A 91 -36.55 -15.73 19.05
C GLN A 91 -37.64 -16.14 18.08
N LYS A 92 -37.35 -16.20 16.79
CA LYS A 92 -38.33 -16.67 15.78
C LYS A 92 -38.73 -18.12 15.99
N GLU A 93 -37.77 -18.98 16.31
CA GLU A 93 -38.04 -20.42 16.55
C GLU A 93 -38.91 -20.64 17.80
N GLU A 94 -38.62 -19.91 18.89
CA GLU A 94 -39.41 -19.98 20.12
C GLU A 94 -40.88 -19.54 19.88
N VAL A 95 -41.06 -18.41 19.21
CA VAL A 95 -42.40 -17.91 18.85
C VAL A 95 -43.15 -18.89 17.96
N GLU A 96 -42.52 -19.42 16.92
CA GLU A 96 -43.15 -20.38 16.01
C GLU A 96 -43.48 -21.71 16.73
N THR A 97 -42.61 -22.14 17.64
CA THR A 97 -42.87 -23.33 18.48
C THR A 97 -44.08 -23.10 19.39
N TYR A 98 -44.19 -21.93 20.00
CA TYR A 98 -45.36 -21.59 20.82
C TYR A 98 -46.65 -21.54 19.98
N ILE A 99 -46.60 -20.94 18.80
CA ILE A 99 -47.72 -20.90 17.85
C ILE A 99 -48.15 -22.32 17.51
N ASN A 100 -47.23 -23.15 17.03
CA ASN A 100 -47.48 -24.51 16.60
C ASN A 100 -48.15 -25.36 17.71
N TYR A 101 -47.75 -25.15 18.97
CA TYR A 101 -48.32 -25.85 20.11
C TYR A 101 -49.76 -25.39 20.45
N ASN A 102 -50.06 -24.09 20.38
CA ASN A 102 -51.31 -23.52 20.83
C ASN A 102 -52.31 -23.25 19.69
N TYR A 103 -51.85 -23.25 18.44
CA TYR A 103 -52.65 -22.84 17.28
C TYR A 103 -53.94 -23.63 17.11
N SER A 104 -53.88 -24.97 17.11
CA SER A 104 -55.02 -25.84 16.91
C SER A 104 -56.14 -25.60 17.94
N ASP A 105 -55.76 -25.51 19.20
CA ASP A 105 -56.72 -25.25 20.29
C ASP A 105 -57.34 -23.85 20.18
N THR A 106 -56.54 -22.86 19.81
CA THR A 106 -57.00 -21.47 19.62
C THR A 106 -57.99 -21.36 18.48
N VAL A 107 -57.69 -21.96 17.31
CA VAL A 107 -58.58 -21.95 16.15
C VAL A 107 -59.93 -22.60 16.49
N HIS A 108 -59.93 -23.80 17.12
CA HIS A 108 -61.15 -24.47 17.52
C HIS A 108 -61.94 -23.65 18.54
N HIS A 109 -61.29 -23.08 19.54
CA HIS A 109 -61.94 -22.23 20.52
C HIS A 109 -62.63 -21.01 19.90
N LEU A 110 -61.99 -20.37 18.92
CA LEU A 110 -62.59 -19.23 18.21
C LEU A 110 -63.80 -19.66 17.40
N ALA A 111 -63.69 -20.76 16.65
CA ALA A 111 -64.79 -21.29 15.87
C ALA A 111 -65.97 -21.67 16.77
N ASP A 112 -65.75 -22.42 17.85
CA ASP A 112 -66.77 -22.83 18.79
C ASP A 112 -67.46 -21.62 19.43
N LYS A 113 -66.68 -20.63 19.92
CA LYS A 113 -67.20 -19.42 20.52
C LYS A 113 -68.06 -18.59 19.56
N HIS A 114 -67.64 -18.51 18.29
CA HIS A 114 -68.41 -17.82 17.26
C HIS A 114 -69.68 -18.52 16.95
N ASN A 115 -69.63 -19.85 16.72
CA ASN A 115 -70.75 -20.65 16.32
C ASN A 115 -71.80 -20.88 17.44
N GLU A 116 -71.33 -20.85 18.72
CA GLU A 116 -72.23 -20.85 19.89
C GLU A 116 -73.17 -19.66 19.96
N THR A 117 -72.84 -18.55 19.29
CA THR A 117 -73.66 -17.34 19.26
C THR A 117 -74.72 -17.32 18.16
N LEU A 118 -74.68 -18.29 17.27
CA LEU A 118 -75.61 -18.41 16.14
C LEU A 118 -76.79 -19.32 16.42
N GLU A 119 -77.99 -18.93 16.02
CA GLU A 119 -79.24 -19.68 16.26
C GLU A 119 -79.42 -20.82 15.27
N ASN A 120 -78.79 -20.83 14.12
CA ASN A 120 -78.96 -21.82 13.08
C ASN A 120 -77.57 -22.45 12.71
N ASP A 121 -77.55 -23.78 12.67
CA ASP A 121 -76.34 -24.53 12.27
C ASP A 121 -75.88 -24.27 10.82
N GLU A 122 -76.82 -23.83 9.96
CA GLU A 122 -76.45 -23.45 8.56
C GLU A 122 -75.65 -22.22 8.41
N ASP A 123 -75.56 -21.34 9.42
CA ASP A 123 -74.82 -20.15 9.47
C ASP A 123 -73.40 -20.32 10.12
N HIS A 124 -73.11 -21.57 10.63
CA HIS A 124 -71.82 -21.88 11.26
C HIS A 124 -70.67 -21.74 10.27
N LEU A 125 -69.65 -21.00 10.69
CA LEU A 125 -68.43 -20.82 9.89
C LEU A 125 -67.45 -21.99 10.12
N PRO A 126 -66.75 -22.43 9.06
CA PRO A 126 -65.76 -23.50 9.19
C PRO A 126 -64.52 -22.98 9.97
N VAL A 127 -63.84 -23.91 10.61
CA VAL A 127 -62.62 -23.62 11.41
C VAL A 127 -61.57 -22.80 10.61
N SER A 128 -61.48 -23.03 9.30
CA SER A 128 -60.54 -22.35 8.42
C SER A 128 -60.72 -20.82 8.31
N GLU A 129 -61.91 -20.31 8.63
CA GLU A 129 -62.19 -18.87 8.61
C GLU A 129 -61.51 -18.13 9.81
N PHE A 130 -61.06 -18.87 10.81
CA PHE A 130 -60.43 -18.32 12.03
C PHE A 130 -58.93 -18.53 12.09
N GLU A 131 -58.30 -19.04 11.05
CA GLU A 131 -56.88 -19.38 11.01
C GLU A 131 -56.00 -18.17 11.19
N ASP A 132 -56.25 -17.06 10.50
CA ASP A 132 -55.45 -15.83 10.57
C ASP A 132 -55.59 -15.16 11.96
N GLU A 133 -56.82 -15.09 12.50
CA GLU A 133 -57.08 -14.54 13.82
C GLU A 133 -56.43 -15.37 14.93
N ALA A 134 -56.46 -16.67 14.82
CA ALA A 134 -55.83 -17.58 15.78
C ALA A 134 -54.32 -17.41 15.77
N ARG A 135 -53.71 -17.27 14.59
CA ARG A 135 -52.25 -17.02 14.48
C ARG A 135 -51.88 -15.71 15.16
N GLU A 136 -52.59 -14.58 14.88
CA GLU A 136 -52.35 -13.30 15.52
C GLU A 136 -52.49 -13.36 17.04
N ILE A 137 -53.50 -14.09 17.56
CA ILE A 137 -53.66 -14.28 19.01
C ILE A 137 -52.50 -15.08 19.59
N CYS A 138 -52.05 -16.14 18.92
CA CYS A 138 -50.92 -16.94 19.37
C CYS A 138 -49.60 -16.15 19.36
N GLU A 139 -49.36 -15.33 18.34
CA GLU A 139 -48.21 -14.44 18.26
C GLU A 139 -48.17 -13.45 19.45
N LYS A 140 -49.27 -12.73 19.70
CA LYS A 140 -49.39 -11.83 20.83
C LYS A 140 -49.25 -12.52 22.19
N ALA A 141 -49.74 -13.73 22.29
CA ALA A 141 -49.62 -14.53 23.51
C ALA A 141 -48.19 -15.04 23.73
N ALA A 142 -47.46 -15.36 22.64
CA ALA A 142 -46.07 -15.72 22.69
C ALA A 142 -45.23 -14.54 23.25
N GLU A 143 -45.38 -13.34 22.68
CA GLU A 143 -44.72 -12.14 23.14
C GLU A 143 -44.94 -11.80 24.63
N GLN A 144 -46.09 -12.18 25.17
CA GLN A 144 -46.45 -11.92 26.58
C GLN A 144 -46.02 -13.03 27.55
N LYS A 145 -45.88 -14.25 27.10
CA LYS A 145 -45.65 -15.42 27.95
C LYS A 145 -44.25 -15.99 27.86
N LEU A 146 -43.57 -15.79 26.76
CA LEU A 146 -42.20 -16.26 26.59
C LEU A 146 -41.23 -15.21 27.12
N ASP A 147 -40.16 -15.65 27.76
CA ASP A 147 -39.02 -14.83 28.04
C ASP A 147 -38.09 -14.90 26.82
N LEU A 148 -38.22 -13.90 25.95
CA LEU A 148 -37.41 -13.76 24.73
C LEU A 148 -36.21 -12.81 24.95
N SER A 149 -35.73 -12.73 26.19
CA SER A 149 -34.58 -11.93 26.53
C SER A 149 -33.26 -12.54 26.06
N LEU A 150 -32.27 -11.68 25.89
CA LEU A 150 -30.90 -12.12 25.54
C LEU A 150 -30.32 -13.01 26.64
N HIS A 151 -30.62 -12.73 27.90
CA HIS A 151 -30.21 -13.57 29.03
C HIS A 151 -30.75 -14.98 28.95
N GLU A 152 -32.05 -15.15 28.64
CA GLU A 152 -32.66 -16.50 28.50
C GLU A 152 -31.99 -17.25 27.32
N PHE A 153 -31.81 -16.60 26.18
CA PHE A 153 -31.08 -17.16 25.04
C PHE A 153 -29.70 -17.69 25.44
N LEU A 154 -28.87 -16.83 26.10
CA LEU A 154 -27.55 -17.23 26.56
C LEU A 154 -27.60 -18.38 27.56
N SER A 155 -28.62 -18.39 28.45
CA SER A 155 -28.84 -19.46 29.40
C SER A 155 -29.14 -20.80 28.74
N THR A 156 -29.89 -20.84 27.60
CA THR A 156 -30.14 -22.06 26.83
C THR A 156 -28.84 -22.67 26.30
N LYS A 157 -27.83 -21.83 26.01
CA LYS A 157 -26.48 -22.22 25.58
C LYS A 157 -25.51 -22.49 26.74
N LYS A 158 -25.99 -22.33 27.99
CA LYS A 158 -25.20 -22.45 29.23
C LYS A 158 -24.06 -21.38 29.34
N ILE A 159 -24.27 -20.25 28.73
CA ILE A 159 -23.41 -19.08 28.80
C ILE A 159 -23.92 -18.23 29.95
N ASN A 160 -23.15 -18.13 31.06
CA ASN A 160 -23.53 -17.40 32.25
C ASN A 160 -22.56 -16.26 32.62
N GLU A 161 -21.38 -16.33 32.07
CA GLU A 161 -20.29 -15.37 32.34
C GLU A 161 -19.80 -14.78 31.00
N TYR A 162 -19.17 -13.62 31.05
CA TYR A 162 -18.63 -13.00 29.84
C TYR A 162 -17.51 -13.84 29.21
N SER A 163 -16.73 -14.56 30.04
CA SER A 163 -15.73 -15.52 29.58
C SER A 163 -16.34 -16.65 28.76
N ASP A 164 -17.47 -17.22 29.21
CA ASP A 164 -18.19 -18.26 28.47
C ASP A 164 -18.66 -17.75 27.09
N LEU A 165 -19.16 -16.49 27.05
CA LEU A 165 -19.64 -15.87 25.81
C LEU A 165 -18.51 -15.67 24.82
N ALA A 166 -17.38 -15.14 25.28
CA ALA A 166 -16.21 -14.91 24.45
C ALA A 166 -15.63 -16.22 23.90
N GLU A 167 -15.55 -17.28 24.72
CA GLU A 167 -15.05 -18.59 24.28
C GLU A 167 -16.01 -19.23 23.26
N TYR A 168 -17.33 -19.17 23.52
CA TYR A 168 -18.33 -19.82 22.66
C TYR A 168 -18.38 -19.21 21.25
N TYR A 169 -18.34 -17.87 21.16
CA TYR A 169 -18.44 -17.14 19.90
C TYR A 169 -17.09 -16.65 19.37
N ASN A 170 -15.99 -17.04 20.00
CA ASN A 170 -14.64 -16.59 19.65
C ASN A 170 -14.53 -15.05 19.55
N ILE A 171 -15.12 -14.37 20.54
CA ILE A 171 -15.08 -12.90 20.63
C ILE A 171 -13.76 -12.50 21.25
N ASP A 172 -13.06 -11.59 20.60
CA ASP A 172 -11.83 -11.03 21.14
C ASP A 172 -12.07 -10.25 22.44
N TRP A 173 -11.16 -10.41 23.40
CA TRP A 173 -11.25 -9.73 24.68
C TRP A 173 -11.06 -8.22 24.51
N PRO A 174 -11.77 -7.37 25.32
CA PRO A 174 -11.75 -5.91 25.17
C PRO A 174 -10.38 -5.22 25.34
N HIS A 175 -9.42 -5.88 25.97
CA HIS A 175 -8.06 -5.39 26.14
C HIS A 175 -7.09 -6.01 25.12
N MET A 176 -7.47 -7.06 24.43
CA MET A 176 -6.84 -7.34 23.17
C MET A 176 -7.30 -6.26 22.21
N ARG A 177 -6.63 -5.12 22.19
CA ARG A 177 -6.51 -4.42 20.94
C ARG A 177 -6.22 -5.52 19.94
N VAL A 178 -7.04 -5.65 18.91
CA VAL A 178 -6.55 -6.23 17.67
C VAL A 178 -5.57 -5.21 17.13
N ILE A 179 -4.45 -5.05 17.82
CA ILE A 179 -3.22 -4.71 17.17
C ILE A 179 -3.11 -5.91 16.26
N ASP A 180 -3.38 -5.73 14.97
CA ASP A 180 -2.95 -6.65 13.96
C ASP A 180 -1.57 -7.12 14.46
N PRO A 181 -1.25 -8.42 14.53
CA PRO A 181 0.01 -8.89 15.11
C PRO A 181 1.24 -8.11 14.68
N ASP A 182 1.08 -7.22 13.74
CA ASP A 182 2.04 -6.32 13.12
C ASP A 182 2.07 -4.88 13.67
N GLY A 183 1.38 -4.56 14.77
CA GLY A 183 1.41 -3.21 15.37
C GLY A 183 0.62 -2.14 14.60
N TYR A 184 -0.39 -2.52 13.82
CA TYR A 184 -1.24 -1.60 13.07
C TYR A 184 -2.62 -1.46 13.74
N ASP A 185 -3.05 -0.22 13.98
CA ASP A 185 -4.39 0.12 14.49
C ASP A 185 -5.16 0.89 13.41
N TYR A 186 -6.18 0.24 12.84
CA TYR A 186 -6.98 0.80 11.74
C TYR A 186 -7.69 2.10 12.12
N ASP A 187 -8.25 2.21 13.31
CA ASP A 187 -9.00 3.40 13.74
C ASP A 187 -8.06 4.59 13.96
N VAL A 188 -6.88 4.33 14.52
CA VAL A 188 -5.82 5.33 14.59
C VAL A 188 -5.40 5.78 13.18
N ALA A 189 -5.17 4.83 12.28
CA ALA A 189 -4.81 5.14 10.89
C ALA A 189 -5.89 5.99 10.20
N VAL A 190 -7.18 5.72 10.45
CA VAL A 190 -8.30 6.53 9.93
C VAL A 190 -8.25 7.97 10.46
N ASP A 191 -8.01 8.17 11.75
CA ASP A 191 -7.92 9.51 12.33
C ASP A 191 -6.75 10.31 11.74
N TYR A 192 -5.60 9.68 11.56
CA TYR A 192 -4.44 10.30 10.94
C TYR A 192 -4.64 10.52 9.44
N GLY A 193 -5.33 9.61 8.75
CA GLY A 193 -5.76 9.78 7.36
C GLY A 193 -6.67 10.99 7.15
N VAL A 194 -7.63 11.21 8.05
CA VAL A 194 -8.50 12.40 8.03
C VAL A 194 -7.69 13.69 8.20
N ARG A 195 -6.69 13.70 9.08
CA ARG A 195 -5.79 14.86 9.30
C ARG A 195 -4.97 15.14 8.05
N LEU A 196 -4.35 14.13 7.47
CA LEU A 196 -3.57 14.26 6.23
C LEU A 196 -4.46 14.73 5.06
N GLY A 197 -5.65 14.14 4.91
CA GLY A 197 -6.62 14.50 3.87
C GLY A 197 -7.04 15.97 3.91
N LYS A 198 -7.20 16.55 5.11
CA LYS A 198 -7.47 17.99 5.29
C LYS A 198 -6.30 18.85 4.83
N ILE A 199 -5.05 18.48 5.12
CA ILE A 199 -3.84 19.22 4.74
C ILE A 199 -3.60 19.17 3.23
N LEU A 200 -3.80 18.00 2.62
CA LEU A 200 -3.65 17.83 1.18
C LEU A 200 -4.84 18.35 0.39
N ASN A 201 -6.01 18.49 1.02
CA ASN A 201 -7.30 18.70 0.36
C ASN A 201 -7.59 17.59 -0.66
N LYS A 202 -7.37 16.34 -0.25
CA LYS A 202 -7.49 15.12 -1.05
C LYS A 202 -8.30 14.07 -0.31
N ARG A 203 -8.88 13.14 -1.09
CA ARG A 203 -9.49 11.95 -0.52
C ARG A 203 -8.40 10.98 -0.11
N ILE A 204 -8.51 10.45 1.09
CA ILE A 204 -7.67 9.37 1.62
C ILE A 204 -8.56 8.19 1.96
N GLU A 205 -8.14 7.02 1.55
CA GLU A 205 -8.72 5.74 1.92
C GLU A 205 -7.72 5.01 2.82
N VAL A 206 -8.19 4.46 3.90
CA VAL A 206 -7.36 3.69 4.81
C VAL A 206 -7.68 2.21 4.62
N ASN A 207 -6.66 1.41 4.39
CA ASN A 207 -6.76 -0.02 4.20
C ASN A 207 -6.37 -0.74 5.50
N ASN A 208 -7.08 -1.80 5.84
CA ASN A 208 -6.79 -2.65 6.99
C ASN A 208 -5.78 -3.78 6.69
N ARG A 209 -5.25 -3.81 5.47
CA ARG A 209 -4.24 -4.79 5.03
C ARG A 209 -3.32 -4.20 3.99
N TYR A 210 -2.11 -4.69 3.94
CA TYR A 210 -1.11 -4.34 2.93
C TYR A 210 -1.60 -4.65 1.51
N HIS A 211 -1.37 -3.72 0.58
CA HIS A 211 -1.86 -3.78 -0.81
C HIS A 211 -3.38 -4.00 -0.92
N GLY A 212 -4.14 -3.33 -0.07
CA GLY A 212 -5.59 -3.25 -0.19
C GLY A 212 -6.07 -2.71 -1.54
N GLY A 213 -7.37 -2.67 -1.76
CA GLY A 213 -7.94 -2.13 -3.00
C GLY A 213 -7.54 -0.67 -3.21
N ARG A 214 -6.95 -0.32 -4.34
CA ARG A 214 -6.55 1.05 -4.68
C ARG A 214 -7.56 1.69 -5.63
N TYR A 215 -8.11 2.83 -5.23
CA TYR A 215 -9.09 3.58 -6.02
C TYR A 215 -8.42 4.70 -6.82
N PRO A 216 -8.87 4.99 -8.06
CA PRO A 216 -8.36 6.09 -8.85
C PRO A 216 -8.48 7.45 -8.13
N ASN A 217 -7.46 8.30 -8.28
CA ASN A 217 -7.42 9.65 -7.71
C ASN A 217 -7.62 9.72 -6.19
N THR A 218 -7.22 8.68 -5.48
CA THR A 218 -7.34 8.56 -4.03
C THR A 218 -5.97 8.22 -3.45
N TYR A 219 -5.62 8.84 -2.33
CA TYR A 219 -4.49 8.44 -1.51
C TYR A 219 -4.87 7.22 -0.67
N HIS A 220 -3.90 6.38 -0.37
CA HIS A 220 -4.10 5.23 0.49
C HIS A 220 -3.14 5.28 1.68
N ILE A 221 -3.61 4.86 2.83
CA ILE A 221 -2.78 4.52 3.99
C ILE A 221 -2.94 3.02 4.20
N GLU A 222 -1.82 2.33 4.32
CA GLU A 222 -1.75 0.88 4.43
C GLU A 222 -0.79 0.51 5.58
N PRO A 223 -0.99 -0.65 6.27
CA PRO A 223 0.04 -1.19 7.15
C PRO A 223 1.26 -1.61 6.36
N ASP A 224 2.45 -1.43 6.90
CA ASP A 224 3.69 -1.97 6.34
C ASP A 224 4.49 -2.73 7.40
N GLN A 225 4.47 -4.04 7.30
CA GLN A 225 5.15 -4.97 8.22
C GLN A 225 6.67 -5.02 8.05
N SER A 226 7.20 -4.42 6.99
CA SER A 226 8.65 -4.38 6.76
C SER A 226 9.35 -3.33 7.62
N LEU A 227 8.58 -2.41 8.19
CA LEU A 227 9.08 -1.32 9.00
C LEU A 227 9.29 -1.74 10.45
N VAL A 228 10.32 -1.18 11.07
CA VAL A 228 10.68 -1.46 12.46
C VAL A 228 10.56 -0.18 13.26
N PRO A 229 9.45 0.05 14.00
CA PRO A 229 9.32 1.18 14.92
C PRO A 229 10.39 1.17 16.00
N ASP A 230 10.79 2.36 16.46
CA ASP A 230 11.78 2.50 17.54
C ASP A 230 11.15 2.24 18.92
N ASP A 231 9.82 2.39 19.06
CA ASP A 231 9.05 2.11 20.28
C ASP A 231 7.82 1.24 19.92
N GLU A 232 7.41 0.37 20.84
CA GLU A 232 6.23 -0.50 20.69
C GLU A 232 4.90 0.26 20.64
N LYS A 233 4.89 1.54 21.04
CA LYS A 233 3.73 2.43 20.95
C LYS A 233 3.62 3.14 19.62
N ASP A 234 4.61 3.00 18.79
CA ASP A 234 4.66 3.63 17.47
C ASP A 234 4.01 2.72 16.43
N MET A 235 3.41 3.31 15.41
CA MET A 235 2.69 2.56 14.38
C MET A 235 3.30 2.78 13.00
N ALA A 236 3.71 1.70 12.35
CA ALA A 236 4.26 1.70 11.00
C ALA A 236 3.16 1.73 9.94
N ILE A 237 3.25 2.66 8.98
CA ILE A 237 2.32 2.80 7.86
C ILE A 237 3.04 3.19 6.57
N GLU A 238 2.40 2.90 5.45
CA GLU A 238 2.76 3.40 4.14
C GLU A 238 1.69 4.35 3.60
N ILE A 239 2.10 5.53 3.12
CA ILE A 239 1.23 6.49 2.44
C ILE A 239 1.46 6.40 0.95
N VAL A 240 0.45 5.97 0.20
CA VAL A 240 0.52 5.80 -1.25
C VAL A 240 -0.29 6.86 -1.96
N SER A 241 0.34 7.62 -2.84
CA SER A 241 -0.34 8.60 -3.68
C SER A 241 -0.79 7.99 -5.01
N TYR A 242 -1.78 8.59 -5.64
CA TYR A 242 -2.11 8.30 -7.04
C TYR A 242 -1.20 9.07 -8.01
N PRO A 243 -1.09 8.63 -9.30
CA PRO A 243 -0.31 9.35 -10.30
C PRO A 243 -0.94 10.72 -10.62
N MET A 244 -0.16 11.79 -10.52
CA MET A 244 -0.57 13.16 -10.79
C MET A 244 0.55 13.93 -11.51
N PRO A 245 0.30 15.14 -12.05
CA PRO A 245 1.35 15.96 -12.63
C PRO A 245 2.51 16.21 -11.65
N LEU A 246 3.75 16.06 -12.10
CA LEU A 246 4.95 16.17 -11.27
C LEU A 246 4.98 17.39 -10.33
N PRO A 247 4.61 18.62 -10.75
CA PRO A 247 4.60 19.78 -9.84
C PRO A 247 3.57 19.63 -8.70
N GLU A 248 2.44 19.00 -8.96
CA GLU A 248 1.40 18.74 -7.97
C GLU A 248 1.89 17.70 -6.97
N MET A 249 2.46 16.60 -7.44
CA MET A 249 3.06 15.57 -6.59
C MET A 249 4.15 16.14 -5.67
N ILE A 250 5.06 16.99 -6.18
CA ILE A 250 6.08 17.66 -5.36
C ILE A 250 5.44 18.53 -4.28
N SER A 251 4.39 19.28 -4.61
CA SER A 251 3.68 20.12 -3.64
C SER A 251 2.99 19.28 -2.55
N ASP A 252 2.37 18.17 -2.94
CA ASP A 252 1.67 17.31 -2.00
C ASP A 252 2.66 16.54 -1.11
N LEU A 253 3.76 16.05 -1.68
CA LEU A 253 4.83 15.42 -0.89
C LEU A 253 5.45 16.39 0.11
N GLU A 254 5.67 17.68 -0.25
CA GLU A 254 6.16 18.68 0.70
C GLU A 254 5.22 18.85 1.91
N LYS A 255 3.92 18.84 1.68
CA LYS A 255 2.93 18.91 2.76
C LYS A 255 2.91 17.62 3.59
N THR A 256 3.02 16.47 2.93
CA THR A 256 3.12 15.17 3.60
C THR A 256 4.36 15.11 4.48
N MET A 257 5.52 15.57 4.01
CA MET A 257 6.75 15.63 4.82
C MET A 257 6.58 16.48 6.09
N LYS A 258 5.91 17.63 5.99
CA LYS A 258 5.62 18.48 7.17
C LYS A 258 4.63 17.83 8.12
N TRP A 259 3.70 17.05 7.60
CA TRP A 259 2.76 16.28 8.39
C TRP A 259 3.49 15.14 9.12
N ILE A 260 4.41 14.42 8.44
CA ILE A 260 5.24 13.38 9.07
C ILE A 260 6.08 13.98 10.20
N ASP A 261 6.76 15.11 9.97
CA ASP A 261 7.57 15.83 10.96
C ASP A 261 6.75 16.24 12.21
N THR A 262 5.43 16.35 12.07
CA THR A 262 4.51 16.74 13.16
C THR A 262 3.99 15.53 13.96
N TYR A 263 3.76 14.40 13.29
CA TYR A 263 3.01 13.28 13.87
C TYR A 263 3.81 11.98 13.93
N GLY A 264 5.01 11.95 13.38
CA GLY A 264 5.80 10.75 13.32
C GLY A 264 7.25 11.03 12.95
N TYR A 265 7.93 10.01 12.49
CA TYR A 265 9.33 10.05 12.11
C TYR A 265 9.63 9.04 11.02
N THR A 266 10.88 9.04 10.56
CA THR A 266 11.45 8.05 9.67
C THR A 266 12.76 7.54 10.26
N ASN A 267 13.11 6.29 9.99
CA ASN A 267 14.35 5.68 10.46
C ASN A 267 14.98 4.78 9.37
N GLN A 268 16.00 4.02 9.68
CA GLN A 268 16.72 3.21 8.69
C GLN A 268 15.86 2.11 8.03
N SER A 269 14.71 1.75 8.62
CA SER A 269 13.78 0.79 8.03
C SER A 269 12.86 1.40 6.96
N THR A 270 12.68 2.72 6.97
CA THR A 270 11.72 3.40 6.08
C THR A 270 12.26 3.70 4.69
N GLY A 271 11.42 3.66 3.68
CA GLY A 271 11.69 4.01 2.30
C GLY A 271 10.86 5.20 1.81
N LEU A 272 11.35 5.85 0.77
CA LEU A 272 10.59 6.83 0.00
C LEU A 272 10.72 6.48 -1.48
N HIS A 273 9.65 5.93 -2.05
CA HIS A 273 9.61 5.51 -3.44
C HIS A 273 8.92 6.58 -4.29
N ILE A 274 9.47 6.83 -5.47
CA ILE A 274 8.89 7.77 -6.43
C ILE A 274 8.56 7.02 -7.72
N ASN A 275 7.30 6.98 -8.05
CA ASN A 275 6.77 6.36 -9.26
C ASN A 275 6.62 7.41 -10.35
N MET A 276 7.20 7.20 -11.54
CA MET A 276 7.10 8.15 -12.64
C MET A 276 6.80 7.48 -13.96
N SER A 277 5.99 8.15 -14.78
CA SER A 277 5.74 7.79 -16.17
C SER A 277 5.66 9.02 -17.07
N ILE A 278 5.94 8.82 -18.36
CA ILE A 278 5.70 9.82 -19.40
C ILE A 278 4.64 9.23 -20.34
N PRO A 279 3.38 9.68 -20.28
CA PRO A 279 2.32 9.18 -21.14
C PRO A 279 2.69 9.33 -22.62
N ASN A 280 2.40 8.29 -23.41
CA ASN A 280 2.71 8.24 -24.85
C ASN A 280 4.20 8.36 -25.20
N SER A 281 5.12 8.20 -24.24
CA SER A 281 6.54 8.05 -24.56
C SER A 281 6.80 6.73 -25.26
N GLY A 282 7.88 6.70 -26.03
CA GLY A 282 8.42 5.45 -26.57
C GLY A 282 8.91 4.52 -25.44
N LYS A 283 9.50 3.40 -25.83
CA LYS A 283 10.10 2.47 -24.88
C LYS A 283 11.23 3.14 -24.10
N ILE A 284 11.24 2.96 -22.78
CA ILE A 284 12.29 3.48 -21.90
C ILE A 284 13.57 2.67 -22.10
N ASP A 285 14.66 3.35 -22.42
CA ASP A 285 16.00 2.77 -22.42
C ASP A 285 16.52 2.66 -20.98
N TYR A 286 16.38 1.48 -20.38
CA TYR A 286 16.78 1.23 -18.99
C TYR A 286 18.26 1.51 -18.72
N THR A 287 19.15 1.07 -19.64
CA THR A 287 20.60 1.33 -19.49
C THR A 287 20.91 2.83 -19.49
N LYS A 288 20.25 3.55 -20.40
CA LYS A 288 20.38 5.01 -20.47
C LYS A 288 19.84 5.68 -19.19
N LEU A 289 18.68 5.22 -18.70
CA LEU A 289 18.11 5.68 -17.45
C LEU A 289 19.09 5.53 -16.29
N VAL A 290 19.60 4.33 -16.04
CA VAL A 290 20.53 4.03 -14.95
C VAL A 290 21.84 4.82 -15.08
N LEU A 291 22.40 4.92 -16.28
CA LEU A 291 23.65 5.67 -16.53
C LEU A 291 23.51 7.19 -16.35
N PHE A 292 22.31 7.74 -16.51
CA PHE A 292 22.06 9.17 -16.29
C PHE A 292 21.54 9.46 -14.88
N LEU A 293 20.96 8.50 -14.20
CA LEU A 293 20.41 8.65 -12.87
C LEU A 293 21.49 8.89 -11.81
N GLY A 294 22.51 8.03 -11.80
CA GLY A 294 23.55 8.06 -10.76
C GLY A 294 23.01 7.68 -9.38
N ASP A 295 22.26 6.58 -9.33
CA ASP A 295 21.58 6.05 -8.15
C ASP A 295 22.49 5.82 -6.94
N GLN A 296 23.77 5.43 -7.17
CA GLN A 296 24.77 5.29 -6.10
C GLN A 296 24.96 6.60 -5.30
N HIS A 297 24.88 7.76 -5.98
CA HIS A 297 24.97 9.05 -5.28
C HIS A 297 23.74 9.27 -4.38
N VAL A 298 22.56 8.94 -4.88
CA VAL A 298 21.31 9.06 -4.10
C VAL A 298 21.35 8.12 -2.91
N LEU A 299 21.70 6.85 -3.12
CA LEU A 299 21.84 5.86 -2.04
C LEU A 299 22.86 6.32 -0.97
N THR A 300 23.98 6.92 -1.38
CA THR A 300 24.97 7.46 -0.44
C THR A 300 24.43 8.68 0.33
N GLN A 301 23.66 9.53 -0.33
CA GLN A 301 23.08 10.74 0.28
C GLN A 301 22.06 10.39 1.38
N PHE A 302 21.35 9.29 1.22
CA PHE A 302 20.35 8.80 2.16
C PHE A 302 20.86 7.65 3.06
N ASP A 303 22.18 7.43 3.11
CA ASP A 303 22.83 6.37 3.87
C ASP A 303 22.27 4.94 3.60
N ARG A 304 21.86 4.69 2.34
CA ARG A 304 21.27 3.43 1.89
C ARG A 304 22.20 2.57 1.02
N SER A 305 23.50 2.89 0.99
CA SER A 305 24.45 2.18 0.11
C SER A 305 24.59 0.68 0.41
N ALA A 306 24.26 0.24 1.63
CA ALA A 306 24.26 -1.15 2.06
C ALA A 306 22.84 -1.72 2.22
N ASN A 307 21.79 -1.00 1.78
CA ASN A 307 20.41 -1.42 1.96
C ASN A 307 20.05 -2.54 0.99
N GLU A 308 19.56 -3.67 1.52
CA GLU A 308 19.19 -4.85 0.73
C GLU A 308 17.92 -4.64 -0.09
N TYR A 309 17.06 -3.70 0.30
CA TYR A 309 15.79 -3.39 -0.36
C TYR A 309 15.93 -2.37 -1.50
N ALA A 310 17.13 -1.81 -1.70
CA ALA A 310 17.39 -0.81 -2.74
C ALA A 310 18.79 -0.98 -3.35
N ALA A 311 19.19 -2.19 -3.72
CA ALA A 311 20.48 -2.46 -4.34
C ALA A 311 20.72 -1.56 -5.57
N SER A 312 21.94 -1.00 -5.71
CA SER A 312 22.26 -0.08 -6.80
C SER A 312 22.03 -0.72 -8.18
N ALA A 313 21.15 -0.14 -8.97
CA ALA A 313 20.92 -0.55 -10.36
C ALA A 313 22.17 -0.38 -11.22
N PHE A 314 22.98 0.65 -10.94
CA PHE A 314 24.25 0.85 -11.62
C PHE A 314 25.27 -0.24 -11.29
N ASP A 315 25.39 -0.66 -10.04
CA ASP A 315 26.31 -1.72 -9.66
C ASP A 315 25.90 -3.07 -10.26
N LEU A 316 24.61 -3.37 -10.27
CA LEU A 316 24.07 -4.56 -10.94
C LEU A 316 24.38 -4.53 -12.45
N LEU A 317 24.13 -3.40 -13.10
CA LEU A 317 24.46 -3.22 -14.52
C LEU A 317 25.97 -3.37 -14.79
N ARG A 318 26.83 -2.84 -13.93
CA ARG A 318 28.28 -2.98 -14.02
C ARG A 318 28.74 -4.41 -13.82
N ASP A 319 28.18 -5.11 -12.85
CA ASP A 319 28.58 -6.48 -12.53
C ASP A 319 28.09 -7.49 -13.58
N ASP A 320 26.92 -7.27 -14.17
CA ASP A 320 26.45 -8.03 -15.34
C ASP A 320 27.36 -7.81 -16.56
N THR A 321 27.91 -6.63 -16.74
CA THR A 321 28.88 -6.38 -17.83
C THR A 321 30.26 -7.00 -17.57
N LYS A 322 30.61 -7.28 -16.31
CA LYS A 322 31.84 -7.99 -15.93
C LYS A 322 31.71 -9.51 -15.98
N ALA A 323 30.51 -10.01 -15.72
CA ALA A 323 30.25 -11.45 -15.67
C ALA A 323 30.30 -12.06 -17.06
N THR A 324 31.47 -12.53 -17.45
CA THR A 324 31.75 -13.36 -18.63
C THR A 324 31.85 -12.61 -19.96
N GLY A 325 33.12 -12.43 -20.45
CA GLY A 325 33.47 -11.70 -21.67
C GLY A 325 32.68 -12.04 -22.93
N ASP A 326 32.30 -13.30 -23.19
CA ASP A 326 31.54 -13.71 -24.38
C ASP A 326 30.02 -13.52 -24.18
N THR A 327 29.49 -13.70 -22.98
CA THR A 327 28.07 -13.58 -22.71
C THR A 327 27.62 -12.12 -22.63
N ALA A 328 28.41 -11.25 -22.03
CA ALA A 328 28.15 -9.81 -22.07
C ALA A 328 28.12 -9.29 -23.52
N PHE A 329 29.00 -9.81 -24.38
CA PHE A 329 29.00 -9.45 -25.79
C PHE A 329 27.77 -9.96 -26.54
N ILE A 330 27.30 -11.16 -26.27
CA ILE A 330 26.07 -11.72 -26.84
C ILE A 330 24.84 -10.94 -26.37
N HIS A 331 24.77 -10.60 -25.11
CA HIS A 331 23.70 -9.75 -24.54
C HIS A 331 23.73 -8.34 -25.12
N LEU A 332 24.90 -7.77 -25.31
CA LEU A 332 25.11 -6.50 -25.99
C LEU A 332 24.72 -6.57 -27.48
N LYS A 333 24.86 -7.71 -28.16
CA LYS A 333 24.55 -7.92 -29.58
C LYS A 333 23.07 -8.15 -29.87
N SER A 334 22.33 -8.74 -28.96
CA SER A 334 20.93 -9.18 -29.19
C SER A 334 19.87 -8.13 -28.88
N GLY A 335 20.20 -6.87 -28.80
CA GLY A 335 19.27 -5.79 -28.42
C GLY A 335 19.44 -5.39 -26.97
N LEU A 336 20.61 -5.00 -26.68
CA LEU A 336 21.23 -4.58 -25.43
C LEU A 336 20.39 -4.09 -24.31
N LEU A 337 19.34 -3.43 -24.67
CA LEU A 337 18.54 -2.60 -23.80
C LEU A 337 17.39 -3.37 -23.20
N ASP A 338 16.87 -4.34 -23.95
CA ASP A 338 15.79 -5.19 -23.50
C ASP A 338 16.28 -6.28 -22.57
N ILE A 339 17.46 -6.83 -22.86
CA ILE A 339 17.95 -8.02 -22.16
C ILE A 339 18.66 -7.64 -20.87
N ALA A 340 19.40 -6.53 -20.80
CA ALA A 340 19.95 -6.09 -19.52
C ALA A 340 18.84 -5.73 -18.53
N GLY A 341 17.83 -4.99 -18.98
CA GLY A 341 16.64 -4.69 -18.16
C GLY A 341 15.81 -5.94 -17.85
N GLN A 342 15.76 -6.92 -18.76
CA GLN A 342 15.05 -8.18 -18.57
C GLN A 342 15.87 -9.18 -17.74
N ALA A 343 17.18 -9.25 -17.92
CA ALA A 343 18.08 -10.07 -17.10
C ALA A 343 18.18 -9.53 -15.66
N ILE A 344 18.15 -8.20 -15.49
CA ILE A 344 18.05 -7.58 -14.18
C ILE A 344 16.67 -7.86 -13.57
N ARG A 345 15.59 -7.84 -14.35
CA ARG A 345 14.25 -8.26 -13.91
C ARG A 345 14.16 -9.75 -13.59
N GLU A 346 14.75 -10.61 -14.39
CA GLU A 346 14.72 -12.07 -14.21
C GLU A 346 15.64 -12.55 -13.08
N ARG A 347 16.81 -11.94 -12.88
CA ARG A 347 17.68 -12.20 -11.72
C ARG A 347 17.17 -11.59 -10.43
N ASN A 348 16.58 -10.43 -10.52
CA ASN A 348 15.88 -9.75 -9.43
C ASN A 348 14.37 -9.86 -9.69
N SER A 349 13.83 -11.08 -9.64
CA SER A 349 12.39 -11.29 -9.35
C SER A 349 12.00 -10.63 -8.02
N ASN A 350 12.95 -9.98 -7.38
CA ASN A 350 12.88 -9.26 -6.15
C ASN A 350 12.78 -7.77 -6.43
N LYS A 351 11.80 -7.15 -5.87
CA LYS A 351 11.50 -5.71 -5.79
C LYS A 351 12.66 -4.82 -5.30
N TYR A 352 13.88 -5.33 -5.11
CA TYR A 352 14.95 -4.76 -4.28
C TYR A 352 16.04 -4.05 -5.07
N THR A 353 15.66 -3.33 -6.14
CA THR A 353 16.60 -2.49 -6.88
C THR A 353 16.26 -1.01 -6.72
N SER A 354 17.27 -0.14 -6.74
CA SER A 354 17.10 1.31 -6.67
C SER A 354 16.26 1.89 -7.82
N VAL A 355 16.16 1.14 -8.94
CA VAL A 355 15.34 1.46 -10.11
C VAL A 355 14.59 0.20 -10.53
N ASN A 356 13.29 0.17 -10.28
CA ASN A 356 12.42 -0.93 -10.64
C ASN A 356 11.53 -0.54 -11.83
N MET A 357 11.55 -1.35 -12.89
CA MET A 357 10.78 -1.11 -14.12
C MET A 357 9.48 -1.88 -14.08
N HIS A 358 8.38 -1.15 -14.14
CA HIS A 358 7.04 -1.69 -14.37
C HIS A 358 6.61 -1.51 -15.83
N ASP A 359 5.53 -2.14 -16.24
CA ASP A 359 5.05 -2.07 -17.63
C ASP A 359 4.67 -0.64 -18.06
N THR A 360 4.19 0.17 -17.13
CA THR A 360 3.65 1.52 -17.41
C THR A 360 4.40 2.65 -16.71
N TYR A 361 5.27 2.36 -15.77
CA TYR A 361 6.01 3.37 -14.98
C TYR A 361 7.36 2.84 -14.48
N VAL A 362 8.17 3.74 -13.97
CA VAL A 362 9.43 3.44 -13.27
C VAL A 362 9.28 3.82 -11.81
N GLU A 363 9.66 2.93 -10.94
CA GLU A 363 9.75 3.14 -9.52
C GLU A 363 11.21 3.40 -9.11
N PHE A 364 11.47 4.53 -8.48
CA PHE A 364 12.77 4.93 -7.94
C PHE A 364 12.76 4.72 -6.43
N ARG A 365 13.57 3.78 -5.94
CA ARG A 365 13.61 3.30 -4.55
C ARG A 365 14.87 3.72 -3.79
N SER A 366 15.68 4.61 -4.36
CA SER A 366 16.98 4.96 -3.80
C SER A 366 16.95 5.95 -2.62
N MET A 367 15.81 6.60 -2.38
CA MET A 367 15.60 7.47 -1.21
C MET A 367 14.98 6.69 -0.05
N GLY A 368 15.14 7.18 1.18
CA GLY A 368 14.64 6.56 2.42
C GLY A 368 15.60 6.74 3.58
N GLY A 369 15.56 5.83 4.56
CA GLY A 369 16.27 6.01 5.81
C GLY A 369 15.61 7.11 6.65
N ASP A 370 16.35 7.80 7.47
CA ASP A 370 15.86 8.99 8.19
C ASP A 370 15.78 10.20 7.22
N TYR A 371 14.70 10.21 6.40
CA TYR A 371 14.55 11.19 5.33
C TYR A 371 13.69 12.41 5.69
N VAL A 372 12.99 12.40 6.82
CA VAL A 372 12.27 13.58 7.34
C VAL A 372 13.30 14.69 7.62
N GLY A 373 13.00 15.90 7.20
CA GLY A 373 13.95 17.02 7.27
C GLY A 373 14.86 17.17 6.05
N MET A 374 14.97 16.19 5.16
CA MET A 374 15.79 16.23 3.94
C MET A 374 15.04 16.74 2.70
N TRP A 375 14.07 17.63 2.88
CA TRP A 375 13.20 18.08 1.77
C TRP A 375 13.97 18.63 0.56
N SER A 376 15.02 19.39 0.80
CA SER A 376 15.85 19.96 -0.28
C SER A 376 16.48 18.87 -1.15
N GLU A 377 17.03 17.84 -0.52
CA GLU A 377 17.67 16.68 -1.14
C GLU A 377 16.65 15.83 -1.88
N ILE A 378 15.51 15.56 -1.25
CA ILE A 378 14.39 14.79 -1.84
C ILE A 378 13.94 15.49 -3.13
N LYS A 379 13.60 16.79 -3.05
CA LYS A 379 13.14 17.56 -4.21
C LYS A 379 14.16 17.56 -5.35
N ASN A 380 15.45 17.74 -5.04
CA ASN A 380 16.52 17.72 -6.04
C ASN A 380 16.64 16.34 -6.71
N ASN A 381 16.49 15.26 -5.96
CA ASN A 381 16.53 13.90 -6.51
C ASN A 381 15.27 13.57 -7.33
N ILE A 382 14.09 14.01 -6.92
CA ILE A 382 12.86 13.89 -7.74
C ILE A 382 13.05 14.56 -9.11
N LEU A 383 13.61 15.75 -9.14
CA LEU A 383 13.89 16.44 -10.41
C LEU A 383 14.97 15.72 -11.23
N ARG A 384 15.97 15.12 -10.58
CA ARG A 384 16.97 14.25 -11.22
C ARG A 384 16.34 13.02 -11.84
N PHE A 385 15.43 12.35 -11.14
CA PHE A 385 14.69 11.19 -11.64
C PHE A 385 13.87 11.56 -12.88
N ALA A 386 13.13 12.65 -12.81
CA ALA A 386 12.34 13.16 -13.93
C ALA A 386 13.22 13.46 -15.16
N GLN A 387 14.39 14.07 -14.98
CA GLN A 387 15.30 14.34 -16.07
C GLN A 387 15.91 13.06 -16.65
N ALA A 388 16.36 12.14 -15.80
CA ALA A 388 16.92 10.86 -16.26
C ALA A 388 15.87 10.06 -17.05
N LEU A 389 14.62 10.03 -16.59
CA LEU A 389 13.51 9.39 -17.29
C LEU A 389 13.25 10.05 -18.66
N HIS A 390 13.21 11.39 -18.71
CA HIS A 390 13.02 12.11 -19.97
C HIS A 390 14.12 11.79 -20.98
N VAL A 391 15.38 11.80 -20.54
CA VAL A 391 16.53 11.45 -21.39
C VAL A 391 16.43 10.00 -21.85
N ALA A 392 15.97 9.09 -21.03
CA ALA A 392 15.83 7.66 -21.35
C ALA A 392 14.70 7.36 -22.33
N CYS A 393 13.66 8.20 -22.39
CA CYS A 393 12.54 8.05 -23.32
C CYS A 393 12.83 8.61 -24.71
N ASP A 394 13.86 9.45 -24.88
CA ASP A 394 14.25 10.03 -26.18
C ASP A 394 15.60 9.47 -26.64
N PRO A 395 15.65 8.69 -27.72
CA PRO A 395 16.90 8.06 -28.21
C PRO A 395 17.93 9.09 -28.69
N GLU A 396 17.50 10.28 -29.14
CA GLU A 396 18.40 11.30 -29.67
C GLU A 396 18.91 12.27 -28.59
N LEU A 397 18.17 12.43 -27.49
CA LEU A 397 18.54 13.32 -26.41
C LEU A 397 19.81 12.81 -25.71
N GLU A 398 20.79 13.70 -25.50
CA GLU A 398 22.08 13.39 -24.84
C GLU A 398 22.83 12.17 -25.42
N ARG A 399 22.62 11.89 -26.71
CA ARG A 399 23.17 10.70 -27.39
C ARG A 399 24.69 10.59 -27.28
N LYS A 400 25.42 11.73 -27.38
CA LYS A 400 26.89 11.75 -27.28
C LYS A 400 27.33 11.37 -25.87
N GLU A 401 26.71 11.93 -24.86
CA GLU A 401 27.04 11.64 -23.47
C GLU A 401 26.67 10.20 -23.11
N TYR A 402 25.54 9.72 -23.58
CA TYR A 402 25.15 8.32 -23.43
C TYR A 402 26.20 7.38 -24.01
N THR A 403 26.64 7.64 -25.24
CA THR A 403 27.69 6.86 -25.91
C THR A 403 28.97 6.83 -25.08
N LEU A 404 29.37 7.97 -24.49
CA LEU A 404 30.56 8.06 -23.65
C LEU A 404 30.41 7.29 -22.33
N LYS A 405 29.26 7.39 -21.66
CA LYS A 405 28.97 6.64 -20.43
C LYS A 405 28.94 5.13 -20.66
N LEU A 406 28.30 4.70 -21.74
CA LEU A 406 28.25 3.31 -22.16
C LEU A 406 29.67 2.79 -22.51
N TYR A 407 30.48 3.56 -23.20
CA TYR A 407 31.88 3.20 -23.45
C TYR A 407 32.67 2.99 -22.17
N LYS A 408 32.55 3.89 -21.20
CA LYS A 408 33.22 3.76 -19.90
C LYS A 408 32.77 2.53 -19.12
N LEU A 409 31.48 2.22 -19.13
CA LEU A 409 30.95 1.02 -18.53
C LEU A 409 31.58 -0.23 -19.14
N LEU A 410 31.62 -0.32 -20.47
CA LEU A 410 32.17 -1.44 -21.22
C LEU A 410 33.69 -1.55 -21.15
N GLN A 411 34.41 -0.42 -21.02
CA GLN A 411 35.87 -0.42 -20.87
C GLN A 411 36.32 -1.09 -19.56
N ASN A 412 35.48 -1.04 -18.54
CA ASN A 412 35.72 -1.69 -17.25
C ASN A 412 35.33 -3.18 -17.26
N SER A 413 34.59 -3.63 -18.27
CA SER A 413 34.25 -5.01 -18.49
C SER A 413 35.22 -5.61 -19.53
N ALA A 414 36.27 -6.16 -19.17
CA ALA A 414 37.34 -6.96 -19.82
C ALA A 414 37.30 -7.23 -21.35
N GLY A 415 36.53 -6.47 -22.13
CA GLY A 415 36.45 -6.61 -23.58
C GLY A 415 37.61 -5.93 -24.33
N SER A 416 38.01 -6.44 -25.48
CA SER A 416 38.98 -5.76 -26.34
C SER A 416 38.38 -4.45 -26.88
N THR A 417 39.20 -3.40 -27.09
CA THR A 417 38.79 -2.16 -27.75
C THR A 417 38.04 -2.41 -29.07
N SER A 418 38.41 -3.50 -29.78
CA SER A 418 37.78 -3.93 -31.01
C SER A 418 36.33 -4.37 -30.81
N ASP A 419 36.04 -5.06 -29.72
CA ASP A 419 34.72 -5.57 -29.43
C ASP A 419 33.79 -4.45 -28.92
N ILE A 420 34.34 -3.55 -28.14
CA ILE A 420 33.66 -2.30 -27.74
C ILE A 420 33.22 -1.49 -28.95
N ILE A 421 34.10 -1.32 -29.94
CA ILE A 421 33.80 -0.62 -31.19
C ILE A 421 32.73 -1.36 -32.01
N LYS A 422 32.73 -2.68 -32.03
CA LYS A 422 31.69 -3.47 -32.70
C LYS A 422 30.32 -3.25 -32.08
N VAL A 423 30.26 -3.26 -30.76
CA VAL A 423 29.02 -2.98 -30.02
C VAL A 423 28.49 -1.58 -30.34
N PHE A 424 29.32 -0.57 -30.28
CA PHE A 424 28.92 0.79 -30.64
C PHE A 424 28.48 0.95 -32.09
N SER A 425 29.09 0.23 -33.02
CA SER A 425 28.67 0.27 -34.41
C SER A 425 27.32 -0.37 -34.70
N LEU A 426 26.91 -1.31 -33.84
CA LEU A 426 25.57 -1.92 -33.87
C LEU A 426 24.53 -1.01 -33.25
N TYR A 427 24.93 -0.27 -32.21
CA TYR A 427 24.05 0.63 -31.45
C TYR A 427 23.72 1.94 -32.18
N SER A 428 24.68 2.41 -32.97
CA SER A 428 24.58 3.68 -33.70
C SER A 428 24.07 3.52 -35.13
N ALA A 429 23.20 2.56 -35.37
CA ALA A 429 22.71 2.15 -36.69
C ALA A 429 21.99 3.24 -37.52
N GLY A 430 22.31 4.48 -37.36
CA GLY A 430 21.79 5.54 -38.20
C GLY A 430 22.87 6.46 -38.74
N ASP A 431 23.75 7.00 -37.87
CA ASP A 431 24.62 8.11 -38.26
C ASP A 431 26.12 7.97 -37.94
N TRP A 432 26.49 6.95 -37.19
CA TRP A 432 27.89 6.77 -36.78
C TRP A 432 28.49 5.59 -37.52
N SER A 433 29.30 5.90 -38.54
CA SER A 433 30.19 4.87 -39.12
C SER A 433 31.21 4.42 -38.05
N LYS A 434 31.68 3.20 -38.16
CA LYS A 434 32.75 2.63 -37.32
C LYS A 434 33.95 3.54 -37.19
N ASP A 435 34.25 4.29 -38.22
CA ASP A 435 35.39 5.21 -38.27
C ASP A 435 35.09 6.54 -37.55
N LYS A 436 33.89 7.06 -37.67
CA LYS A 436 33.45 8.25 -36.89
C LYS A 436 33.49 7.98 -35.40
N LEU A 437 33.04 6.82 -34.97
CA LEU A 437 33.09 6.43 -33.55
C LEU A 437 34.53 6.28 -33.06
N ARG A 438 35.40 5.59 -33.84
CA ARG A 438 36.84 5.49 -33.51
C ARG A 438 37.50 6.86 -33.42
N GLN A 439 37.23 7.74 -34.35
CA GLN A 439 37.78 9.10 -34.36
C GLN A 439 37.29 9.91 -33.15
N TYR A 440 36.01 9.82 -32.83
CA TYR A 440 35.43 10.48 -31.65
C TYR A 440 36.06 9.99 -30.34
N LEU A 441 36.19 8.67 -30.16
CA LEU A 441 36.80 8.09 -28.96
C LEU A 441 38.27 8.45 -28.84
N LYS A 442 39.00 8.47 -29.99
CA LYS A 442 40.40 8.89 -30.05
C LYS A 442 40.55 10.37 -29.68
N ASN A 443 39.77 11.23 -30.28
CA ASN A 443 39.83 12.69 -30.01
C ASN A 443 39.52 12.96 -28.53
N ARG A 444 38.57 12.26 -27.91
CA ARG A 444 38.27 12.43 -26.50
C ARG A 444 39.38 11.87 -25.59
N ALA A 445 40.04 10.79 -25.96
CA ALA A 445 41.20 10.27 -25.24
C ALA A 445 42.40 11.22 -25.30
N ASP A 446 42.61 11.83 -26.46
CA ASP A 446 43.71 12.80 -26.67
C ASP A 446 43.42 14.12 -25.93
N GLN A 447 42.21 14.66 -25.99
CA GLN A 447 41.84 15.87 -25.20
C GLN A 447 42.02 15.64 -23.69
N ARG A 448 41.77 14.46 -23.16
CA ARG A 448 41.99 14.17 -21.74
C ARG A 448 43.47 14.08 -21.35
N LYS A 449 44.32 13.64 -22.27
CA LYS A 449 45.76 13.69 -22.05
C LYS A 449 46.27 15.12 -21.99
N GLU A 450 45.71 15.99 -22.84
CA GLU A 450 46.07 17.41 -22.88
C GLU A 450 45.54 18.17 -21.64
N ASP A 451 44.35 17.85 -21.18
CA ASP A 451 43.70 18.52 -20.02
C ASP A 451 44.27 18.08 -18.66
N ASN A 452 45.16 17.07 -18.63
CA ASN A 452 45.73 16.49 -17.40
C ASN A 452 44.66 16.09 -16.36
N ARG A 453 43.44 15.83 -16.81
CA ARG A 453 42.33 15.47 -15.93
C ARG A 453 42.27 13.95 -15.82
N PRO A 454 42.29 13.39 -14.59
CA PRO A 454 42.07 11.98 -14.40
C PRO A 454 40.65 11.59 -14.87
N PHE A 455 40.54 10.36 -15.36
CA PHE A 455 39.29 9.75 -15.80
C PHE A 455 38.28 9.60 -14.66
#